data_6c724107db49ea9e8459eb3bcedaa576
#
_entry.id   6c724107db49ea9e8459eb3bcedaa576
#
_cell.length_a   1.000
_cell.length_b   1.000
_cell.length_c   1.000
_cell.angle_alpha   90.00
_cell.angle_beta   90.00
_cell.angle_gamma   90.00
#
_symmetry.space_group_name_H-M   'P 1'
#
loop_
_entity.id
_entity.type
_entity.pdbx_description
1 polymer ?
#
loop_
_entity_poly.entity_id
_entity_poly.type
_entity_poly.pdbx_seq_one_letter_code
_entity_poly.pdbx_strand_id
1 'polypeptide(L)'
;MLKSFIYIALLFLAFGCRKDDPFDPASVSFGYNSVKVNELSSGTSFKGLNEMPVIKIAFNTKIDQTSAKTAVTLTDRNSVAVQLNISFEHNDSVISVKPVSMLNNLTSYSFNITNALKSQAGGRLSSPVSLSLTTGVDLTNKYETISKDSLLTLVQKQTFKYFWNLGHQVSGMALERNTSGDIVTSGGTGFGIMAIPVAINRKFISRADGVARVQQIVNFLTTKAARFHGAFSHWINGTTGAVVPFGTKDNGADIVETSYLMMGLLTARQYFDGSSAAEVKLRNDINALWNAVEWDWFRKDGENMLYWNWSADYGFAVNVPVRGWNECLITYVMAASSTTHPIDKVVYDTGFAKNGAIKNGNSYYGIQLPLGEALGGPLFFEHYSFLGINPFGLSDTYANYHTQVVNHSKINYAYCKDNPQKYYGYSENCWGLTASDIKDGYTASSPTNDQSFIAPTAAICSMPFTPEESMQALNFFYYKLGDKIWKQYGFVDAFSLDKIWFADSFLAIDQGPQIGMIENYRTGLLWKLFMSCPEVQAGLTKLGFTYKLQ
;
A
#
# COMPACT_ATOMS: atom_id res chain seq x y z
N MET A 1 11.12 11.85 96.32
CA MET A 1 10.08 10.99 96.96
C MET A 1 9.59 10.01 95.88
N LEU A 2 9.60 8.84 96.00
CA LEU A 2 9.52 7.81 96.96
C LEU A 2 9.26 6.47 96.16
N LYS A 3 10.05 5.55 96.42
CA LYS A 3 9.91 4.10 96.63
C LYS A 3 9.78 3.16 95.43
N SER A 4 10.87 2.43 95.34
CA SER A 4 11.07 1.05 94.89
C SER A 4 9.96 0.11 95.25
N PHE A 5 9.71 -0.86 94.35
CA PHE A 5 9.40 -2.30 94.73
C PHE A 5 9.95 -3.21 93.62
N ILE A 6 10.82 -4.07 94.10
CA ILE A 6 11.39 -5.22 93.38
C ILE A 6 10.39 -6.41 93.51
N TYR A 7 10.05 -7.00 92.35
CA TYR A 7 9.50 -8.37 92.34
C TYR A 7 10.33 -9.29 91.44
N ILE A 8 10.97 -10.23 92.07
CA ILE A 8 11.64 -11.36 91.46
C ILE A 8 10.56 -12.34 90.99
N ALA A 9 10.53 -12.67 89.70
CA ALA A 9 9.73 -13.72 89.10
C ALA A 9 10.67 -14.77 88.51
N LEU A 10 10.56 -16.00 89.04
CA LEU A 10 11.29 -17.18 88.57
C LEU A 10 11.06 -17.49 87.10
N LEU A 11 12.15 -17.66 86.34
CA LEU A 11 12.12 -18.21 84.99
C LEU A 11 11.98 -19.74 85.06
N PHE A 12 10.81 -20.27 84.65
CA PHE A 12 10.68 -21.67 84.23
C PHE A 12 11.11 -21.77 82.76
N LEU A 13 12.25 -22.41 82.52
CA LEU A 13 12.69 -22.87 81.23
C LEU A 13 11.87 -24.12 80.87
N ALA A 14 10.81 -23.95 80.05
CA ALA A 14 10.18 -25.03 79.34
C ALA A 14 10.92 -25.29 78.03
N PHE A 15 11.68 -26.32 77.96
CA PHE A 15 12.15 -26.87 76.67
C PHE A 15 10.92 -27.42 75.91
N GLY A 16 10.33 -26.61 75.06
CA GLY A 16 9.38 -27.07 74.06
C GLY A 16 10.16 -27.69 72.91
N CYS A 17 10.02 -29.01 72.75
CA CYS A 17 10.35 -29.69 71.49
C CYS A 17 9.54 -29.02 70.38
N ARG A 18 10.23 -28.28 69.50
CA ARG A 18 9.65 -27.93 68.21
C ARG A 18 9.40 -29.27 67.48
N LYS A 19 8.15 -29.65 67.31
CA LYS A 19 7.77 -30.54 66.22
C LYS A 19 8.16 -29.82 64.94
N ASP A 20 9.01 -30.44 64.16
CA ASP A 20 9.20 -30.05 62.79
C ASP A 20 7.82 -30.03 62.13
N ASP A 21 7.34 -28.86 61.75
CA ASP A 21 6.11 -28.76 60.96
C ASP A 21 6.31 -29.61 59.69
N PRO A 22 5.37 -30.49 59.39
CA PRO A 22 5.48 -31.31 58.19
C PRO A 22 5.59 -30.34 57.00
N PHE A 23 6.62 -30.53 56.18
CA PHE A 23 6.83 -29.77 54.96
C PHE A 23 5.49 -29.68 54.20
N ASP A 24 4.91 -28.44 54.14
CA ASP A 24 3.71 -28.20 53.36
C ASP A 24 4.08 -28.09 51.88
N PRO A 25 3.75 -29.09 51.07
CA PRO A 25 4.04 -29.09 49.64
C PRO A 25 3.43 -27.90 48.91
N ALA A 26 2.40 -27.23 49.47
CA ALA A 26 1.76 -26.04 48.94
C ALA A 26 2.62 -24.78 49.09
N SER A 27 3.67 -24.79 49.94
CA SER A 27 4.56 -23.62 50.18
C SER A 27 5.62 -23.44 49.10
N VAL A 28 5.84 -24.39 48.18
CA VAL A 28 6.80 -24.24 47.07
C VAL A 28 6.14 -23.45 45.97
N SER A 29 6.66 -22.24 45.73
CA SER A 29 6.24 -21.44 44.59
C SER A 29 6.46 -22.20 43.28
N PHE A 30 5.38 -22.53 42.57
CA PHE A 30 5.44 -23.22 41.29
C PHE A 30 5.29 -22.20 40.15
N GLY A 31 6.35 -22.00 39.35
CA GLY A 31 6.41 -21.07 38.27
C GLY A 31 7.19 -21.60 37.06
N TYR A 32 7.10 -20.91 35.93
CA TYR A 32 7.89 -21.23 34.74
C TYR A 32 9.15 -20.36 34.67
N ASN A 33 10.22 -20.91 34.10
CA ASN A 33 11.52 -20.28 33.95
C ASN A 33 11.72 -19.74 32.50
N SER A 34 11.20 -20.46 31.52
CA SER A 34 11.35 -20.07 30.11
C SER A 34 10.24 -20.61 29.24
N VAL A 35 9.97 -19.90 28.16
CA VAL A 35 9.06 -20.26 27.08
C VAL A 35 9.84 -20.24 25.77
N LYS A 36 9.70 -21.27 24.94
CA LYS A 36 10.25 -21.35 23.59
C LYS A 36 9.20 -21.84 22.62
N VAL A 37 9.17 -21.23 21.42
CA VAL A 37 8.37 -21.70 20.28
C VAL A 37 9.31 -21.87 19.09
N ASN A 38 9.46 -23.11 18.58
CA ASN A 38 10.45 -23.47 17.56
C ASN A 38 11.86 -22.96 17.91
N GLU A 39 12.28 -23.13 19.17
CA GLU A 39 13.54 -22.64 19.76
C GLU A 39 13.67 -21.10 19.89
N LEU A 40 12.70 -20.31 19.43
CA LEU A 40 12.65 -18.86 19.67
C LEU A 40 12.16 -18.59 21.11
N SER A 41 12.85 -17.70 21.82
CA SER A 41 12.60 -17.43 23.24
C SER A 41 12.17 -15.99 23.56
N SER A 42 11.84 -15.17 22.58
CA SER A 42 11.52 -13.76 22.80
C SER A 42 10.02 -13.46 22.71
N GLY A 43 9.46 -12.91 23.82
CA GLY A 43 8.10 -12.37 23.85
C GLY A 43 6.99 -13.39 24.06
N THR A 44 5.76 -12.91 23.90
CA THR A 44 4.52 -13.70 24.03
C THR A 44 3.74 -13.81 22.71
N SER A 45 4.28 -13.22 21.62
CA SER A 45 3.69 -13.27 20.29
C SER A 45 4.71 -13.77 19.28
N PHE A 46 4.36 -14.83 18.55
CA PHE A 46 5.22 -15.48 17.56
C PHE A 46 4.48 -15.53 16.21
N LYS A 47 5.10 -15.03 15.16
CA LYS A 47 4.52 -14.96 13.82
C LYS A 47 5.35 -15.75 12.81
N GLY A 48 4.72 -16.15 11.71
CA GLY A 48 5.40 -16.89 10.63
C GLY A 48 5.78 -18.32 11.00
N LEU A 49 5.08 -18.92 11.96
CA LEU A 49 5.34 -20.28 12.39
C LEU A 49 4.96 -21.28 11.28
N ASN A 50 5.65 -22.42 11.23
CA ASN A 50 5.20 -23.55 10.43
C ASN A 50 3.89 -24.13 11.01
N GLU A 51 3.26 -25.02 10.26
CA GLU A 51 1.97 -25.63 10.61
C GLU A 51 2.06 -26.64 11.77
N MET A 52 3.28 -27.00 12.19
CA MET A 52 3.54 -27.94 13.30
C MET A 52 4.49 -27.33 14.33
N PRO A 53 4.15 -26.19 14.94
CA PRO A 53 5.03 -25.53 15.90
C PRO A 53 5.26 -26.39 17.14
N VAL A 54 6.49 -26.32 17.66
CA VAL A 54 6.87 -26.95 18.92
C VAL A 54 6.92 -25.90 20.01
N ILE A 55 6.11 -26.03 21.04
CA ILE A 55 6.06 -25.13 22.20
C ILE A 55 6.69 -25.83 23.38
N LYS A 56 7.77 -25.29 23.95
CA LYS A 56 8.44 -25.81 25.12
C LYS A 56 8.39 -24.79 26.25
N ILE A 57 7.99 -25.28 27.45
CA ILE A 57 7.94 -24.44 28.63
C ILE A 57 8.66 -25.20 29.78
N ALA A 58 9.70 -24.55 30.31
CA ALA A 58 10.47 -25.06 31.42
C ALA A 58 9.95 -24.48 32.75
N PHE A 59 9.76 -25.32 33.75
CA PHE A 59 9.29 -24.95 35.08
C PHE A 59 10.40 -25.13 36.12
N ASN A 60 10.23 -24.49 37.26
CA ASN A 60 11.17 -24.55 38.36
C ASN A 60 11.09 -25.84 39.19
N THR A 61 10.10 -26.71 38.92
CA THR A 61 9.91 -28.03 39.59
C THR A 61 9.18 -29.00 38.68
N LYS A 62 9.09 -30.26 39.10
CA LYS A 62 8.40 -31.33 38.36
C LYS A 62 6.90 -31.09 38.27
N ILE A 63 6.32 -31.41 37.13
CA ILE A 63 4.92 -31.19 36.76
C ILE A 63 4.10 -32.45 37.02
N ASP A 64 2.88 -32.27 37.50
CA ASP A 64 1.87 -33.32 37.50
C ASP A 64 1.31 -33.47 36.07
N GLN A 65 1.69 -34.56 35.41
CA GLN A 65 1.31 -34.88 34.04
C GLN A 65 -0.21 -34.96 33.84
N THR A 66 -0.98 -35.35 34.87
CA THR A 66 -2.45 -35.46 34.79
C THR A 66 -3.09 -34.09 34.67
N SER A 67 -2.66 -33.13 35.48
CA SER A 67 -3.16 -31.75 35.44
C SER A 67 -2.78 -31.04 34.15
N ALA A 68 -1.64 -31.39 33.53
CA ALA A 68 -1.20 -30.78 32.27
C ALA A 68 -2.20 -31.04 31.12
N LYS A 69 -2.83 -32.22 31.06
CA LYS A 69 -3.78 -32.61 30.01
C LYS A 69 -5.01 -31.70 29.94
N THR A 70 -5.39 -31.06 31.03
CA THR A 70 -6.56 -30.17 31.12
C THR A 70 -6.19 -28.68 31.22
N ALA A 71 -4.97 -28.40 31.72
CA ALA A 71 -4.51 -27.05 31.92
C ALA A 71 -3.93 -26.41 30.63
N VAL A 72 -3.44 -27.24 29.68
CA VAL A 72 -2.80 -26.79 28.43
C VAL A 72 -3.82 -26.79 27.30
N THR A 73 -3.99 -25.67 26.64
CA THR A 73 -4.93 -25.50 25.50
C THR A 73 -4.30 -24.73 24.35
N LEU A 74 -4.74 -25.05 23.14
CA LEU A 74 -4.51 -24.26 21.93
C LEU A 74 -5.86 -24.10 21.24
N THR A 75 -6.23 -22.86 20.92
CA THR A 75 -7.48 -22.55 20.22
C THR A 75 -7.20 -21.65 19.02
N ASP A 76 -8.00 -21.76 17.96
CA ASP A 76 -7.97 -20.83 16.84
C ASP A 76 -8.70 -19.52 17.20
N ARG A 77 -8.74 -18.56 16.24
CA ARG A 77 -9.42 -17.26 16.40
C ARG A 77 -10.94 -17.37 16.67
N ASN A 78 -11.56 -18.50 16.35
CA ASN A 78 -12.98 -18.78 16.59
C ASN A 78 -13.19 -19.56 17.90
N SER A 79 -12.15 -19.69 18.74
CA SER A 79 -12.15 -20.47 19.99
C SER A 79 -12.35 -21.97 19.78
N VAL A 80 -12.10 -22.49 18.57
CA VAL A 80 -12.13 -23.94 18.30
C VAL A 80 -10.86 -24.57 18.83
N ALA A 81 -11.00 -25.61 19.68
CA ALA A 81 -9.89 -26.27 20.28
C ALA A 81 -9.10 -27.12 19.26
N VAL A 82 -7.78 -27.03 19.32
CA VAL A 82 -6.82 -27.87 18.59
C VAL A 82 -6.38 -29.04 19.47
N GLN A 83 -6.40 -30.25 18.93
CA GLN A 83 -5.87 -31.42 19.63
C GLN A 83 -4.36 -31.33 19.74
N LEU A 84 -3.84 -31.65 20.94
CA LEU A 84 -2.42 -31.50 21.27
C LEU A 84 -1.79 -32.84 21.70
N ASN A 85 -0.57 -33.04 21.23
CA ASN A 85 0.36 -34.01 21.78
C ASN A 85 1.21 -33.30 22.85
N ILE A 86 1.07 -33.75 24.11
CA ILE A 86 1.84 -33.21 25.25
C ILE A 86 2.82 -34.28 25.70
N SER A 87 4.09 -33.94 25.74
CA SER A 87 5.17 -34.78 26.27
C SER A 87 5.97 -34.04 27.34
N PHE A 88 6.71 -34.79 28.13
CA PHE A 88 7.46 -34.28 29.25
C PHE A 88 8.94 -34.61 29.08
N GLU A 89 9.80 -33.64 29.34
CA GLU A 89 11.26 -33.72 29.19
C GLU A 89 11.93 -33.31 30.50
N HIS A 90 13.23 -33.61 30.65
CA HIS A 90 14.04 -33.22 31.80
C HIS A 90 13.44 -33.61 33.15
N ASN A 91 13.11 -34.90 33.29
CA ASN A 91 12.53 -35.44 34.50
C ASN A 91 11.25 -34.70 34.93
N ASP A 92 10.35 -34.50 33.97
CA ASP A 92 9.05 -33.83 34.10
C ASP A 92 9.11 -32.34 34.48
N SER A 93 10.24 -31.64 34.28
CA SER A 93 10.31 -30.20 34.52
C SER A 93 10.08 -29.36 33.27
N VAL A 94 9.93 -29.97 32.07
CA VAL A 94 9.63 -29.30 30.81
C VAL A 94 8.42 -29.94 30.16
N ILE A 95 7.44 -29.12 29.78
CA ILE A 95 6.33 -29.52 28.90
C ILE A 95 6.73 -29.20 27.46
N SER A 96 6.62 -30.17 26.57
CA SER A 96 6.75 -30.00 25.11
C SER A 96 5.41 -30.31 24.45
N VAL A 97 4.87 -29.34 23.72
CA VAL A 97 3.53 -29.40 23.12
C VAL A 97 3.63 -29.24 21.61
N LYS A 98 2.91 -30.09 20.87
CA LYS A 98 2.73 -30.03 19.41
C LYS A 98 1.27 -30.24 19.05
N PRO A 99 0.76 -29.61 17.98
CA PRO A 99 -0.53 -29.99 17.39
C PRO A 99 -0.51 -31.47 16.94
N VAL A 100 -1.64 -32.14 16.98
CA VAL A 100 -1.78 -33.49 16.42
C VAL A 100 -1.83 -33.47 14.89
N SER A 101 -2.44 -32.42 14.31
CA SER A 101 -2.57 -32.21 12.89
C SER A 101 -2.00 -30.85 12.50
N MET A 102 -1.64 -30.67 11.22
CA MET A 102 -1.19 -29.39 10.69
C MET A 102 -2.20 -28.29 10.97
N LEU A 103 -1.71 -27.17 11.48
CA LEU A 103 -2.47 -25.94 11.66
C LEU A 103 -2.72 -25.29 10.29
N ASN A 104 -3.82 -24.52 10.18
CA ASN A 104 -4.08 -23.73 8.97
C ASN A 104 -3.04 -22.61 8.80
N ASN A 105 -2.62 -22.35 7.59
CA ASN A 105 -1.74 -21.22 7.25
C ASN A 105 -2.42 -19.87 7.49
N LEU A 106 -1.63 -18.82 7.71
CA LEU A 106 -2.09 -17.45 7.96
C LEU A 106 -3.24 -17.39 8.97
N THR A 107 -3.09 -18.12 10.07
CA THR A 107 -4.12 -18.23 11.10
C THR A 107 -3.50 -17.94 12.46
N SER A 108 -4.23 -17.16 13.27
CA SER A 108 -3.84 -16.87 14.65
C SER A 108 -4.43 -17.90 15.59
N TYR A 109 -3.61 -18.33 16.54
CA TYR A 109 -3.95 -19.27 17.60
C TYR A 109 -3.58 -18.68 18.95
N SER A 110 -4.35 -19.02 19.98
CA SER A 110 -4.07 -18.70 21.38
C SER A 110 -3.64 -19.97 22.13
N PHE A 111 -2.39 -19.99 22.60
CA PHE A 111 -1.89 -21.05 23.45
C PHE A 111 -1.93 -20.60 24.90
N ASN A 112 -2.51 -21.42 25.79
CA ASN A 112 -2.64 -21.07 27.19
C ASN A 112 -2.26 -22.26 28.08
N ILE A 113 -1.61 -21.96 29.24
CA ILE A 113 -1.50 -22.83 30.38
C ILE A 113 -2.10 -22.09 31.57
N THR A 114 -3.16 -22.66 32.14
CA THR A 114 -3.89 -22.06 33.26
C THR A 114 -3.28 -22.40 34.62
N ASN A 115 -3.70 -21.69 35.68
CA ASN A 115 -3.35 -22.02 37.07
C ASN A 115 -3.90 -23.39 37.54
N ALA A 116 -4.65 -24.11 36.70
CA ALA A 116 -5.04 -25.50 36.97
C ALA A 116 -3.87 -26.48 36.87
N LEU A 117 -2.75 -26.11 36.22
CA LEU A 117 -1.52 -26.89 36.20
C LEU A 117 -0.94 -26.97 37.59
N LYS A 118 -0.56 -28.19 38.00
CA LYS A 118 0.04 -28.49 39.31
C LYS A 118 1.47 -29.01 39.17
N SER A 119 2.27 -28.76 40.21
CA SER A 119 3.50 -29.49 40.41
C SER A 119 3.21 -30.90 40.97
N GLN A 120 4.15 -31.84 40.89
CA GLN A 120 4.04 -33.13 41.53
C GLN A 120 3.85 -33.04 43.07
N ALA A 121 4.32 -31.94 43.67
CA ALA A 121 4.11 -31.62 45.07
C ALA A 121 2.74 -30.98 45.39
N GLY A 122 1.86 -30.81 44.40
CA GLY A 122 0.51 -30.28 44.56
C GLY A 122 0.37 -28.77 44.46
N GLY A 123 1.47 -27.99 44.37
CA GLY A 123 1.44 -26.53 44.18
C GLY A 123 0.84 -26.15 42.83
N ARG A 124 0.01 -25.08 42.78
CA ARG A 124 -0.59 -24.57 41.55
C ARG A 124 0.35 -23.58 40.86
N LEU A 125 0.28 -23.50 39.52
CA LEU A 125 1.03 -22.51 38.73
C LEU A 125 0.69 -21.09 39.17
N SER A 126 1.70 -20.33 39.59
CA SER A 126 1.54 -18.99 40.16
C SER A 126 1.07 -17.94 39.11
N SER A 127 1.58 -18.06 37.90
CA SER A 127 1.22 -17.16 36.77
C SER A 127 0.90 -18.00 35.55
N PRO A 128 -0.27 -17.80 34.91
CA PRO A 128 -0.62 -18.48 33.67
C PRO A 128 0.33 -18.12 32.54
N VAL A 129 0.49 -19.02 31.58
CA VAL A 129 1.19 -18.73 30.31
C VAL A 129 0.15 -18.45 29.25
N SER A 130 0.31 -17.33 28.51
CA SER A 130 -0.54 -17.00 27.38
C SER A 130 0.34 -16.54 26.22
N LEU A 131 0.23 -17.22 25.07
CA LEU A 131 0.99 -16.93 23.87
C LEU A 131 0.06 -16.74 22.67
N SER A 132 0.37 -15.75 21.84
CA SER A 132 -0.22 -15.59 20.52
C SER A 132 0.68 -16.23 19.47
N LEU A 133 0.16 -17.18 18.72
CA LEU A 133 0.87 -17.93 17.68
C LEU A 133 0.21 -17.65 16.34
N THR A 134 0.98 -17.22 15.35
CA THR A 134 0.47 -17.00 13.99
C THR A 134 1.27 -17.86 13.01
N THR A 135 0.60 -18.73 12.29
CA THR A 135 1.22 -19.55 11.23
C THR A 135 1.57 -18.71 10.01
N GLY A 136 2.58 -19.14 9.27
CA GLY A 136 3.10 -18.46 8.11
C GLY A 136 2.27 -18.63 6.83
N VAL A 137 2.78 -18.03 5.75
CA VAL A 137 2.26 -18.21 4.40
C VAL A 137 2.57 -19.63 3.91
N ASP A 138 1.60 -20.27 3.26
CA ASP A 138 1.87 -21.45 2.47
C ASP A 138 2.64 -21.06 1.20
N LEU A 139 3.90 -21.48 1.12
CA LEU A 139 4.81 -21.15 0.02
C LEU A 139 4.66 -22.05 -1.21
N THR A 140 3.68 -22.95 -1.26
CA THR A 140 3.35 -23.70 -2.48
C THR A 140 2.76 -22.76 -3.54
N ASN A 141 3.01 -23.05 -4.82
CA ASN A 141 2.42 -22.26 -5.90
C ASN A 141 0.91 -22.46 -5.95
N LYS A 142 0.15 -21.34 -6.01
CA LYS A 142 -1.31 -21.36 -6.14
C LYS A 142 -1.77 -21.56 -7.59
N TYR A 143 -0.90 -21.26 -8.54
CA TYR A 143 -1.14 -21.37 -9.97
C TYR A 143 0.06 -22.04 -10.66
N GLU A 144 -0.18 -22.59 -11.85
CA GLU A 144 0.88 -23.12 -12.71
C GLU A 144 1.86 -22.02 -13.11
N THR A 145 3.13 -22.37 -13.18
CA THR A 145 4.18 -21.45 -13.58
C THR A 145 4.11 -21.19 -15.08
N ILE A 146 3.99 -19.91 -15.44
CA ILE A 146 3.97 -19.44 -16.83
C ILE A 146 5.19 -18.55 -17.11
N SER A 147 5.45 -18.24 -18.37
CA SER A 147 6.55 -17.35 -18.74
C SER A 147 6.35 -15.94 -18.16
N LYS A 148 7.45 -15.22 -17.94
CA LYS A 148 7.43 -13.83 -17.48
C LYS A 148 6.52 -12.95 -18.35
N ASP A 149 6.64 -13.04 -19.67
CA ASP A 149 5.83 -12.27 -20.61
C ASP A 149 4.34 -12.63 -20.54
N SER A 150 4.02 -13.93 -20.39
CA SER A 150 2.65 -14.39 -20.19
C SER A 150 2.06 -13.87 -18.88
N LEU A 151 2.84 -13.85 -17.79
CA LEU A 151 2.39 -13.34 -16.51
C LEU A 151 2.10 -11.84 -16.57
N LEU A 152 3.00 -11.03 -17.16
CA LEU A 152 2.76 -9.61 -17.38
C LEU A 152 1.51 -9.35 -18.23
N THR A 153 1.31 -10.13 -19.30
CA THR A 153 0.12 -10.03 -20.14
C THR A 153 -1.15 -10.41 -19.37
N LEU A 154 -1.09 -11.43 -18.53
CA LEU A 154 -2.21 -11.86 -17.69
C LEU A 154 -2.58 -10.75 -16.69
N VAL A 155 -1.59 -10.13 -16.05
CA VAL A 155 -1.83 -9.01 -15.11
C VAL A 155 -2.49 -7.86 -15.84
N GLN A 156 -1.93 -7.39 -16.97
CA GLN A 156 -2.53 -6.31 -17.76
C GLN A 156 -3.96 -6.61 -18.18
N LYS A 157 -4.22 -7.83 -18.69
CA LYS A 157 -5.55 -8.25 -19.17
C LYS A 157 -6.57 -8.32 -18.03
N GLN A 158 -6.17 -8.86 -16.88
CA GLN A 158 -7.09 -9.01 -15.76
C GLN A 158 -7.40 -7.64 -15.12
N THR A 159 -6.39 -6.79 -14.95
CA THR A 159 -6.54 -5.44 -14.41
C THR A 159 -7.35 -4.54 -15.35
N PHE A 160 -7.19 -4.68 -16.67
CA PHE A 160 -7.96 -3.91 -17.66
C PHE A 160 -9.47 -4.13 -17.54
N LYS A 161 -9.94 -5.27 -17.04
CA LYS A 161 -11.37 -5.53 -16.80
C LYS A 161 -11.99 -4.52 -15.82
N TYR A 162 -11.21 -3.93 -14.93
CA TYR A 162 -11.68 -2.87 -14.04
C TYR A 162 -12.22 -1.67 -14.85
N PHE A 163 -11.46 -1.20 -15.82
CA PHE A 163 -11.86 -0.06 -16.66
C PHE A 163 -12.87 -0.44 -17.74
N TRP A 164 -12.81 -1.66 -18.23
CA TRP A 164 -13.62 -2.08 -19.37
C TRP A 164 -14.97 -2.64 -18.97
N ASN A 165 -14.99 -3.57 -18.03
CA ASN A 165 -16.21 -4.27 -17.63
C ASN A 165 -16.96 -3.53 -16.49
N LEU A 166 -16.21 -2.93 -15.57
CA LEU A 166 -16.76 -2.18 -14.44
C LEU A 166 -16.94 -0.69 -14.74
N GLY A 167 -16.34 -0.17 -15.83
CA GLY A 167 -16.51 1.24 -16.25
C GLY A 167 -17.98 1.66 -16.25
N HIS A 168 -18.23 2.88 -15.77
CA HIS A 168 -19.60 3.40 -15.55
C HIS A 168 -20.41 3.41 -16.84
N GLN A 169 -21.61 2.85 -16.82
CA GLN A 169 -22.39 2.56 -18.04
C GLN A 169 -22.78 3.82 -18.82
N VAL A 170 -23.13 4.92 -18.15
CA VAL A 170 -23.55 6.16 -18.80
C VAL A 170 -22.35 6.97 -19.26
N SER A 171 -21.38 7.23 -18.39
CA SER A 171 -20.24 8.08 -18.69
C SER A 171 -19.09 7.38 -19.40
N GLY A 172 -18.95 6.07 -19.25
CA GLY A 172 -17.77 5.30 -19.66
C GLY A 172 -16.55 5.52 -18.77
N MET A 173 -16.63 6.42 -17.79
CA MET A 173 -15.52 6.78 -16.88
C MET A 173 -15.23 5.66 -15.88
N ALA A 174 -14.05 5.71 -15.28
CA ALA A 174 -13.65 4.78 -14.24
C ALA A 174 -14.38 5.09 -12.93
N LEU A 175 -14.95 4.07 -12.29
CA LEU A 175 -15.40 4.18 -10.90
C LEU A 175 -14.19 4.49 -10.01
N GLU A 176 -14.42 5.24 -8.94
CA GLU A 176 -13.34 5.52 -7.96
C GLU A 176 -12.81 4.20 -7.38
N ARG A 177 -13.72 3.33 -6.93
CA ARG A 177 -13.45 1.94 -6.51
C ARG A 177 -14.58 1.01 -6.95
N ASN A 178 -14.36 -0.28 -6.87
CA ASN A 178 -15.34 -1.30 -7.31
C ASN A 178 -16.69 -1.25 -6.59
N THR A 179 -16.81 -0.51 -5.49
CA THR A 179 -18.02 -0.38 -4.67
C THR A 179 -18.59 1.04 -4.62
N SER A 180 -18.05 1.98 -5.39
CA SER A 180 -18.41 3.41 -5.30
C SER A 180 -19.73 3.79 -6.01
N GLY A 181 -20.44 2.82 -6.58
CA GLY A 181 -21.74 3.06 -7.23
C GLY A 181 -21.64 4.02 -8.41
N ASP A 182 -22.27 5.20 -8.32
CA ASP A 182 -22.24 6.22 -9.38
C ASP A 182 -21.00 7.16 -9.30
N ILE A 183 -20.13 7.01 -8.30
CA ILE A 183 -18.97 7.88 -8.15
C ILE A 183 -17.88 7.44 -9.11
N VAL A 184 -17.57 8.31 -10.07
CA VAL A 184 -16.43 8.19 -10.98
C VAL A 184 -15.37 9.22 -10.62
N THR A 185 -14.10 8.93 -10.95
CA THR A 185 -12.97 9.82 -10.66
C THR A 185 -12.35 10.35 -11.94
N SER A 186 -11.99 11.62 -11.94
CA SER A 186 -11.39 12.26 -13.12
C SER A 186 -9.98 11.74 -13.41
N GLY A 187 -9.08 11.71 -12.44
CA GLY A 187 -7.71 11.25 -12.65
C GLY A 187 -7.63 9.75 -12.95
N GLY A 188 -8.32 8.92 -12.17
CA GLY A 188 -8.38 7.48 -12.44
C GLY A 188 -8.98 7.16 -13.81
N THR A 189 -9.91 8.00 -14.31
CA THR A 189 -10.40 7.90 -15.70
C THR A 189 -9.30 8.22 -16.70
N GLY A 190 -8.44 9.21 -16.43
CA GLY A 190 -7.27 9.51 -17.26
C GLY A 190 -6.35 8.29 -17.41
N PHE A 191 -6.06 7.61 -16.30
CA PHE A 191 -5.27 6.37 -16.32
C PHE A 191 -5.99 5.23 -17.06
N GLY A 192 -7.31 5.11 -16.89
CA GLY A 192 -8.15 4.17 -17.64
C GLY A 192 -8.14 4.43 -19.15
N ILE A 193 -8.16 5.70 -19.59
CA ILE A 193 -8.01 6.10 -20.99
C ILE A 193 -6.63 5.66 -21.51
N MET A 194 -5.55 5.82 -20.73
CA MET A 194 -4.22 5.35 -21.12
C MET A 194 -4.15 3.81 -21.23
N ALA A 195 -4.95 3.09 -20.48
CA ALA A 195 -5.02 1.64 -20.57
C ALA A 195 -5.68 1.15 -21.89
N ILE A 196 -6.47 1.97 -22.57
CA ILE A 196 -7.13 1.61 -23.85
C ILE A 196 -6.11 1.39 -24.99
N PRO A 197 -5.15 2.28 -25.29
CA PRO A 197 -4.06 1.99 -26.23
C PRO A 197 -3.30 0.70 -25.91
N VAL A 198 -3.03 0.44 -24.64
CA VAL A 198 -2.39 -0.81 -24.18
C VAL A 198 -3.25 -2.01 -24.55
N ALA A 199 -4.54 -1.97 -24.24
CA ALA A 199 -5.46 -3.07 -24.50
C ALA A 199 -5.63 -3.37 -26.01
N ILE A 200 -5.63 -2.34 -26.86
CA ILE A 200 -5.66 -2.50 -28.32
C ILE A 200 -4.35 -3.10 -28.81
N ASN A 201 -3.20 -2.57 -28.36
CA ASN A 201 -1.88 -3.07 -28.74
C ASN A 201 -1.68 -4.54 -28.33
N ARG A 202 -2.21 -4.92 -27.17
CA ARG A 202 -2.20 -6.31 -26.66
C ARG A 202 -3.34 -7.18 -27.18
N LYS A 203 -4.20 -6.65 -28.05
CA LYS A 203 -5.35 -7.35 -28.66
C LYS A 203 -6.39 -7.83 -27.65
N PHE A 204 -6.60 -7.10 -26.58
CA PHE A 204 -7.67 -7.37 -25.61
C PHE A 204 -9.01 -6.84 -26.13
N ILE A 205 -8.99 -5.73 -26.86
CA ILE A 205 -10.14 -5.10 -27.52
C ILE A 205 -9.76 -4.66 -28.94
N SER A 206 -10.76 -4.36 -29.77
CA SER A 206 -10.53 -3.78 -31.09
C SER A 206 -10.24 -2.26 -31.00
N ARG A 207 -9.60 -1.69 -32.04
CA ARG A 207 -9.39 -0.23 -32.15
C ARG A 207 -10.72 0.52 -32.21
N ALA A 208 -11.71 -0.01 -32.91
CA ALA A 208 -13.03 0.60 -33.01
C ALA A 208 -13.75 0.69 -31.66
N ASP A 209 -13.69 -0.38 -30.84
CA ASP A 209 -14.26 -0.40 -29.50
C ASP A 209 -13.54 0.64 -28.60
N GLY A 210 -12.21 0.74 -28.74
CA GLY A 210 -11.43 1.74 -28.02
C GLY A 210 -11.83 3.18 -28.35
N VAL A 211 -11.96 3.50 -29.66
CA VAL A 211 -12.47 4.80 -30.12
C VAL A 211 -13.84 5.08 -29.52
N ALA A 212 -14.78 4.12 -29.60
CA ALA A 212 -16.13 4.27 -29.09
C ALA A 212 -16.15 4.58 -27.58
N ARG A 213 -15.34 3.87 -26.79
CA ARG A 213 -15.26 4.10 -25.33
C ARG A 213 -14.68 5.48 -25.01
N VAL A 214 -13.57 5.88 -25.64
CA VAL A 214 -12.98 7.20 -25.39
C VAL A 214 -13.95 8.30 -25.84
N GLN A 215 -14.64 8.14 -26.97
CA GLN A 215 -15.64 9.11 -27.43
C GLN A 215 -16.85 9.19 -26.46
N GLN A 216 -17.29 8.07 -25.86
CA GLN A 216 -18.32 8.07 -24.81
C GLN A 216 -17.89 8.94 -23.62
N ILE A 217 -16.66 8.72 -23.12
CA ILE A 217 -16.10 9.52 -22.02
C ILE A 217 -16.02 11.00 -22.39
N VAL A 218 -15.45 11.32 -23.55
CA VAL A 218 -15.31 12.70 -24.04
C VAL A 218 -16.68 13.39 -24.20
N ASN A 219 -17.67 12.70 -24.76
CA ASN A 219 -19.03 13.24 -24.88
C ASN A 219 -19.62 13.56 -23.50
N PHE A 220 -19.48 12.67 -22.52
CA PHE A 220 -19.95 12.90 -21.15
C PHE A 220 -19.26 14.10 -20.50
N LEU A 221 -17.93 14.19 -20.61
CA LEU A 221 -17.14 15.31 -20.09
C LEU A 221 -17.54 16.64 -20.73
N THR A 222 -17.89 16.63 -22.02
CA THR A 222 -18.25 17.84 -22.76
C THR A 222 -19.67 18.31 -22.47
N THR A 223 -20.62 17.36 -22.30
CA THR A 223 -22.07 17.68 -22.30
C THR A 223 -22.72 17.60 -20.92
N LYS A 224 -22.17 16.86 -19.98
CA LYS A 224 -22.79 16.63 -18.67
C LYS A 224 -21.91 17.02 -17.49
N ALA A 225 -20.62 16.70 -17.51
CA ALA A 225 -19.76 16.93 -16.37
C ALA A 225 -19.61 18.42 -16.05
N ALA A 226 -19.79 18.77 -14.78
CA ALA A 226 -19.56 20.13 -14.31
C ALA A 226 -18.08 20.51 -14.47
N ARG A 227 -17.82 21.74 -14.91
CA ARG A 227 -16.48 22.28 -15.11
C ARG A 227 -16.35 23.63 -14.42
N PHE A 228 -15.18 23.89 -13.88
CA PHE A 228 -14.86 25.13 -13.18
C PHE A 228 -13.52 25.64 -13.73
N HIS A 229 -13.55 26.74 -14.46
CA HIS A 229 -12.37 27.22 -15.22
C HIS A 229 -11.77 26.10 -16.10
N GLY A 230 -12.66 25.34 -16.75
CA GLY A 230 -12.29 24.21 -17.61
C GLY A 230 -11.84 22.93 -16.89
N ALA A 231 -11.51 23.00 -15.59
CA ALA A 231 -11.10 21.84 -14.81
C ALA A 231 -12.31 21.06 -14.25
N PHE A 232 -12.08 19.80 -13.93
CA PHE A 232 -13.06 18.87 -13.39
C PHE A 232 -12.88 18.68 -11.89
N SER A 233 -13.93 18.21 -11.21
CA SER A 233 -13.84 17.81 -9.80
C SER A 233 -13.15 16.47 -9.65
N HIS A 234 -12.63 16.21 -8.45
CA HIS A 234 -12.04 14.93 -8.07
C HIS A 234 -13.01 13.78 -8.34
N TRP A 235 -14.21 13.88 -7.74
CA TRP A 235 -15.30 12.93 -7.92
C TRP A 235 -16.48 13.55 -8.65
N ILE A 236 -17.04 12.76 -9.55
CA ILE A 236 -18.17 13.14 -10.40
C ILE A 236 -19.25 12.05 -10.28
N ASN A 237 -20.52 12.44 -10.24
CA ASN A 237 -21.60 11.49 -10.43
C ASN A 237 -21.64 11.05 -11.90
N GLY A 238 -21.37 9.79 -12.16
CA GLY A 238 -21.22 9.24 -13.52
C GLY A 238 -22.50 9.21 -14.34
N THR A 239 -23.66 9.37 -13.73
CA THR A 239 -24.96 9.45 -14.42
C THR A 239 -25.31 10.90 -14.79
N THR A 240 -25.17 11.83 -13.85
CA THR A 240 -25.65 13.21 -13.99
C THR A 240 -24.57 14.20 -14.40
N GLY A 241 -23.30 13.92 -14.11
CA GLY A 241 -22.17 14.85 -14.29
C GLY A 241 -22.00 15.85 -13.13
N ALA A 242 -22.84 15.77 -12.10
CA ALA A 242 -22.73 16.64 -10.93
C ALA A 242 -21.47 16.32 -10.10
N VAL A 243 -20.94 17.35 -9.44
CA VAL A 243 -19.85 17.18 -8.47
C VAL A 243 -20.30 16.28 -7.32
N VAL A 244 -19.47 15.34 -6.93
CA VAL A 244 -19.55 14.66 -5.65
C VAL A 244 -18.43 15.25 -4.78
N PRO A 245 -18.75 15.99 -3.70
CA PRO A 245 -17.72 16.66 -2.91
C PRO A 245 -16.73 15.68 -2.28
N PHE A 246 -15.43 15.93 -2.46
CA PHE A 246 -14.37 15.20 -1.76
C PHE A 246 -14.27 15.63 -0.29
N GLY A 247 -14.62 16.90 -0.03
CA GLY A 247 -14.72 17.48 1.30
C GLY A 247 -15.63 18.71 1.29
N THR A 248 -15.98 19.24 2.46
CA THR A 248 -16.95 20.37 2.58
C THR A 248 -16.58 21.57 1.71
N LYS A 249 -15.30 21.90 1.59
CA LYS A 249 -14.80 23.01 0.77
C LYS A 249 -14.21 22.55 -0.56
N ASP A 250 -14.16 21.24 -0.79
CA ASP A 250 -13.65 20.60 -1.98
C ASP A 250 -14.83 20.04 -2.77
N ASN A 251 -15.64 20.97 -3.29
CA ASN A 251 -16.85 20.70 -4.07
C ASN A 251 -16.80 21.36 -5.46
N GLY A 252 -15.61 21.57 -5.98
CA GLY A 252 -15.40 22.23 -7.26
C GLY A 252 -14.29 21.58 -8.07
N ALA A 253 -13.40 22.39 -8.63
CA ALA A 253 -12.28 21.95 -9.45
C ALA A 253 -11.17 21.29 -8.63
N ASP A 254 -10.58 20.24 -9.19
CA ASP A 254 -9.30 19.65 -8.82
C ASP A 254 -8.36 19.69 -10.02
N ILE A 255 -7.34 20.56 -9.99
CA ILE A 255 -6.44 20.76 -11.14
C ILE A 255 -5.44 19.60 -11.29
N VAL A 256 -5.12 18.89 -10.20
CA VAL A 256 -4.21 17.75 -10.21
C VAL A 256 -4.90 16.56 -10.88
N GLU A 257 -6.10 16.20 -10.44
CA GLU A 257 -6.89 15.15 -11.06
C GLU A 257 -7.23 15.48 -12.53
N THR A 258 -7.50 16.75 -12.83
CA THR A 258 -7.67 17.22 -14.20
C THR A 258 -6.41 17.01 -15.02
N SER A 259 -5.22 17.18 -14.45
CA SER A 259 -3.96 16.95 -15.18
C SER A 259 -3.77 15.48 -15.58
N TYR A 260 -4.16 14.53 -14.73
CA TYR A 260 -4.14 13.10 -15.07
C TYR A 260 -5.17 12.77 -16.17
N LEU A 261 -6.37 13.35 -16.08
CA LEU A 261 -7.39 13.18 -17.12
C LEU A 261 -6.88 13.69 -18.47
N MET A 262 -6.29 14.88 -18.52
CA MET A 262 -5.76 15.46 -19.74
C MET A 262 -4.55 14.68 -20.27
N MET A 263 -3.68 14.18 -19.40
CA MET A 263 -2.59 13.27 -19.80
C MET A 263 -3.13 12.04 -20.53
N GLY A 264 -4.19 11.43 -20.01
CA GLY A 264 -4.87 10.30 -20.65
C GLY A 264 -5.49 10.68 -22.01
N LEU A 265 -6.21 11.80 -22.08
CA LEU A 265 -6.83 12.27 -23.30
C LEU A 265 -5.81 12.63 -24.39
N LEU A 266 -4.73 13.33 -24.05
CA LEU A 266 -3.66 13.64 -25.00
C LEU A 266 -2.94 12.38 -25.50
N THR A 267 -2.70 11.40 -24.62
CA THR A 267 -2.15 10.09 -25.02
C THR A 267 -3.07 9.38 -26.02
N ALA A 268 -4.37 9.36 -25.75
CA ALA A 268 -5.37 8.76 -26.65
C ALA A 268 -5.44 9.52 -27.98
N ARG A 269 -5.36 10.85 -27.98
CA ARG A 269 -5.32 11.68 -29.17
C ARG A 269 -4.16 11.31 -30.11
N GLN A 270 -3.00 11.05 -29.54
CA GLN A 270 -1.82 10.63 -30.31
C GLN A 270 -1.95 9.19 -30.83
N TYR A 271 -2.60 8.31 -30.06
CA TYR A 271 -2.81 6.93 -30.48
C TYR A 271 -3.84 6.80 -31.61
N PHE A 272 -4.96 7.53 -31.51
CA PHE A 272 -6.03 7.51 -32.50
C PHE A 272 -5.78 8.54 -33.62
N ASP A 273 -4.75 8.29 -34.43
CA ASP A 273 -4.20 9.16 -35.47
C ASP A 273 -4.78 8.94 -36.87
N GLY A 274 -5.72 7.99 -37.00
CA GLY A 274 -6.32 7.62 -38.29
C GLY A 274 -7.18 8.71 -38.92
N SER A 275 -7.45 8.58 -40.22
CA SER A 275 -8.25 9.51 -41.02
C SER A 275 -9.76 9.26 -40.99
N SER A 276 -10.23 8.23 -40.24
CA SER A 276 -11.67 7.98 -40.13
C SER A 276 -12.39 9.17 -39.47
N ALA A 277 -13.61 9.44 -39.89
CA ALA A 277 -14.42 10.54 -39.33
C ALA A 277 -14.55 10.46 -37.80
N ALA A 278 -14.63 9.21 -37.24
CA ALA A 278 -14.72 8.99 -35.81
C ALA A 278 -13.42 9.41 -35.09
N GLU A 279 -12.25 9.04 -35.61
CA GLU A 279 -10.98 9.41 -34.97
C GLU A 279 -10.67 10.90 -35.14
N VAL A 280 -11.00 11.50 -36.30
CA VAL A 280 -10.87 12.93 -36.49
C VAL A 280 -11.76 13.71 -35.51
N LYS A 281 -13.03 13.29 -35.35
CA LYS A 281 -13.95 13.90 -34.36
C LYS A 281 -13.38 13.78 -32.96
N LEU A 282 -12.93 12.58 -32.58
CA LEU A 282 -12.37 12.32 -31.25
C LEU A 282 -11.20 13.26 -30.94
N ARG A 283 -10.25 13.42 -31.86
CA ARG A 283 -9.11 14.34 -31.69
C ARG A 283 -9.56 15.79 -31.51
N ASN A 284 -10.54 16.24 -32.30
CA ASN A 284 -11.07 17.59 -32.20
C ASN A 284 -11.76 17.85 -30.88
N ASP A 285 -12.57 16.90 -30.41
CA ASP A 285 -13.26 17.01 -29.12
C ASP A 285 -12.25 17.01 -27.95
N ILE A 286 -11.21 16.17 -28.01
CA ILE A 286 -10.11 16.19 -27.01
C ILE A 286 -9.40 17.54 -27.01
N ASN A 287 -9.08 18.09 -28.20
CA ASN A 287 -8.44 19.40 -28.28
C ASN A 287 -9.33 20.52 -27.70
N ALA A 288 -10.65 20.44 -27.89
CA ALA A 288 -11.58 21.41 -27.29
C ALA A 288 -11.58 21.34 -25.75
N LEU A 289 -11.57 20.12 -25.16
CA LEU A 289 -11.47 19.95 -23.71
C LEU A 289 -10.12 20.45 -23.18
N TRP A 290 -9.02 20.10 -23.84
CA TRP A 290 -7.68 20.51 -23.48
C TRP A 290 -7.51 22.03 -23.45
N ASN A 291 -7.94 22.71 -24.52
CA ASN A 291 -7.80 24.16 -24.68
C ASN A 291 -8.72 24.97 -23.72
N ALA A 292 -9.74 24.33 -23.15
CA ALA A 292 -10.68 24.99 -22.24
C ALA A 292 -10.19 25.06 -20.78
N VAL A 293 -9.13 24.36 -20.43
CA VAL A 293 -8.61 24.39 -19.05
C VAL A 293 -7.82 25.68 -18.82
N GLU A 294 -8.28 26.49 -17.90
CA GLU A 294 -7.65 27.77 -17.50
C GLU A 294 -6.60 27.50 -16.42
N TRP A 295 -5.46 26.91 -16.81
CA TRP A 295 -4.38 26.50 -15.89
C TRP A 295 -3.84 27.66 -15.04
N ASP A 296 -3.73 28.87 -15.64
CA ASP A 296 -3.26 30.08 -14.98
C ASP A 296 -4.22 30.62 -13.91
N TRP A 297 -5.53 30.25 -13.97
CA TRP A 297 -6.50 30.56 -12.93
C TRP A 297 -6.07 29.99 -11.57
N PHE A 298 -5.52 28.78 -11.57
CA PHE A 298 -5.12 28.07 -10.35
C PHE A 298 -3.88 28.65 -9.67
N ARG A 299 -3.38 29.80 -10.13
CA ARG A 299 -2.34 30.61 -9.48
C ARG A 299 -2.86 31.50 -8.36
N LYS A 300 -4.13 31.46 -8.01
CA LYS A 300 -4.74 32.23 -6.92
C LYS A 300 -4.26 33.69 -6.92
N ASP A 301 -4.92 34.53 -7.72
CA ASP A 301 -4.58 35.97 -7.87
C ASP A 301 -3.18 36.23 -8.45
N GLY A 302 -2.63 35.32 -9.21
CA GLY A 302 -1.36 35.46 -9.92
C GLY A 302 -0.12 35.09 -9.10
N GLU A 303 -0.27 34.38 -8.00
CA GLU A 303 0.87 33.85 -7.24
C GLU A 303 1.78 32.95 -8.10
N ASN A 304 3.06 32.86 -7.75
CA ASN A 304 4.02 32.02 -8.48
C ASN A 304 3.99 30.57 -7.99
N MET A 305 2.78 30.00 -7.88
CA MET A 305 2.52 28.58 -7.62
C MET A 305 1.11 28.21 -8.07
N LEU A 306 0.83 26.91 -8.19
CA LEU A 306 -0.51 26.40 -8.45
C LEU A 306 -1.13 25.94 -7.14
N TYR A 307 -2.45 26.09 -7.04
CA TYR A 307 -3.27 25.60 -5.93
C TYR A 307 -4.16 24.46 -6.41
N TRP A 308 -4.31 23.44 -5.57
CA TRP A 308 -4.92 22.17 -5.90
C TRP A 308 -6.41 22.29 -6.27
N ASN A 309 -7.15 23.01 -5.42
CA ASN A 309 -8.60 23.04 -5.48
C ASN A 309 -9.13 24.47 -5.61
N TRP A 310 -10.20 24.62 -6.38
CA TRP A 310 -11.02 25.83 -6.43
C TRP A 310 -12.52 25.46 -6.40
N SER A 311 -13.32 26.25 -5.69
CA SER A 311 -14.76 26.04 -5.55
C SER A 311 -15.51 27.33 -5.88
N ALA A 312 -16.65 27.21 -6.56
CA ALA A 312 -17.54 28.36 -6.80
C ALA A 312 -18.11 28.94 -5.50
N ASP A 313 -18.31 28.08 -4.46
CA ASP A 313 -18.86 28.50 -3.18
C ASP A 313 -17.81 29.05 -2.22
N TYR A 314 -16.58 28.55 -2.30
CA TYR A 314 -15.54 28.81 -1.28
C TYR A 314 -14.23 29.38 -1.87
N GLY A 315 -14.13 29.57 -3.20
CA GLY A 315 -12.90 30.02 -3.84
C GLY A 315 -11.74 29.06 -3.57
N PHE A 316 -10.58 29.60 -3.19
CA PHE A 316 -9.39 28.84 -2.81
C PHE A 316 -9.33 28.50 -1.31
N ALA A 317 -10.46 28.33 -0.63
CA ALA A 317 -10.49 28.14 0.83
C ALA A 317 -9.91 26.80 1.33
N VAL A 318 -9.75 25.79 0.47
CA VAL A 318 -8.96 24.57 0.80
C VAL A 318 -7.49 24.93 0.98
N ASN A 319 -6.98 25.85 0.16
CA ASN A 319 -5.67 26.50 0.26
C ASN A 319 -4.47 25.53 0.29
N VAL A 320 -4.52 24.47 -0.51
CA VAL A 320 -3.43 23.50 -0.66
C VAL A 320 -2.56 23.88 -1.84
N PRO A 321 -1.35 24.39 -1.63
CA PRO A 321 -0.42 24.66 -2.73
C PRO A 321 0.15 23.35 -3.29
N VAL A 322 0.23 23.26 -4.62
CA VAL A 322 0.89 22.16 -5.33
C VAL A 322 2.39 22.44 -5.32
N ARG A 323 3.12 21.88 -4.35
CA ARG A 323 4.53 22.21 -4.16
C ARG A 323 5.35 21.10 -3.51
N GLY A 324 6.63 21.03 -3.84
CA GLY A 324 7.55 20.00 -3.38
C GLY A 324 7.45 18.74 -4.22
N TRP A 325 8.34 17.77 -3.97
CA TRP A 325 8.32 16.52 -4.68
C TRP A 325 7.11 15.68 -4.26
N ASN A 326 6.24 15.44 -5.22
CA ASN A 326 5.05 14.62 -5.10
C ASN A 326 4.59 14.21 -6.52
N GLU A 327 3.42 13.62 -6.63
CA GLU A 327 2.80 13.14 -7.87
C GLU A 327 2.48 14.23 -8.90
N CYS A 328 2.55 15.51 -8.52
CA CYS A 328 1.99 16.62 -9.29
C CYS A 328 2.95 17.27 -10.30
N LEU A 329 4.11 16.67 -10.61
CA LEU A 329 4.99 17.20 -11.66
C LEU A 329 4.23 17.40 -12.98
N ILE A 330 3.39 16.44 -13.33
CA ILE A 330 2.55 16.51 -14.55
C ILE A 330 1.67 17.76 -14.58
N THR A 331 1.14 18.21 -13.43
CA THR A 331 0.25 19.38 -13.36
C THR A 331 0.98 20.64 -13.84
N TYR A 332 2.23 20.84 -13.43
CA TYR A 332 3.05 21.95 -13.90
C TYR A 332 3.46 21.81 -15.36
N VAL A 333 3.78 20.59 -15.79
CA VAL A 333 4.07 20.32 -17.21
C VAL A 333 2.85 20.64 -18.08
N MET A 334 1.66 20.17 -17.69
CA MET A 334 0.42 20.46 -18.43
C MET A 334 0.09 21.95 -18.44
N ALA A 335 0.22 22.62 -17.30
CA ALA A 335 -0.02 24.06 -17.22
C ALA A 335 0.95 24.86 -18.11
N ALA A 336 2.22 24.49 -18.17
CA ALA A 336 3.19 25.12 -19.06
C ALA A 336 2.96 24.81 -20.55
N SER A 337 2.35 23.63 -20.84
CA SER A 337 2.05 23.14 -22.19
C SER A 337 0.81 23.79 -22.81
N SER A 338 -0.05 24.42 -22.01
CA SER A 338 -1.27 25.07 -22.52
C SER A 338 -0.94 26.13 -23.54
N THR A 339 -1.71 26.14 -24.64
CA THR A 339 -1.61 27.16 -25.69
C THR A 339 -2.55 28.34 -25.45
N THR A 340 -3.50 28.21 -24.54
CA THR A 340 -4.52 29.22 -24.22
C THR A 340 -4.29 29.89 -22.86
N HIS A 341 -3.96 29.11 -21.83
CA HIS A 341 -3.80 29.56 -20.45
C HIS A 341 -2.49 29.03 -19.83
N PRO A 342 -1.32 29.34 -20.40
CA PRO A 342 -0.05 28.80 -19.96
C PRO A 342 0.48 29.49 -18.70
N ILE A 343 1.23 28.75 -17.89
CA ILE A 343 2.07 29.32 -16.84
C ILE A 343 3.50 29.54 -17.35
N ASP A 344 4.21 30.45 -16.68
CA ASP A 344 5.63 30.71 -16.93
C ASP A 344 6.52 29.86 -16.00
N LYS A 345 7.80 29.69 -16.39
CA LYS A 345 8.79 28.91 -15.64
C LYS A 345 8.91 29.33 -14.18
N VAL A 346 8.78 30.62 -13.87
CA VAL A 346 8.85 31.12 -12.50
C VAL A 346 7.81 30.47 -11.57
N VAL A 347 6.64 30.09 -12.11
CA VAL A 347 5.59 29.40 -11.33
C VAL A 347 6.04 27.98 -10.94
N TYR A 348 6.73 27.30 -11.84
CA TYR A 348 7.35 26.01 -11.57
C TYR A 348 8.51 26.12 -10.56
N ASP A 349 9.44 27.03 -10.81
CA ASP A 349 10.62 27.22 -9.98
C ASP A 349 10.25 27.58 -8.53
N THR A 350 9.33 28.54 -8.37
CA THR A 350 8.90 29.03 -7.04
C THR A 350 7.92 28.07 -6.36
N GLY A 351 6.93 27.60 -7.10
CA GLY A 351 5.88 26.72 -6.59
C GLY A 351 6.40 25.30 -6.37
N PHE A 352 6.48 24.50 -7.44
CA PHE A 352 6.83 23.09 -7.34
C PHE A 352 8.25 22.86 -6.80
N ALA A 353 9.24 23.49 -7.44
CA ALA A 353 10.64 23.29 -7.09
C ALA A 353 11.10 24.07 -5.84
N LYS A 354 10.26 24.95 -5.28
CA LYS A 354 10.53 25.73 -4.05
C LYS A 354 11.88 26.47 -4.12
N ASN A 355 12.22 27.00 -5.31
CA ASN A 355 13.53 27.62 -5.59
C ASN A 355 14.72 26.72 -5.22
N GLY A 356 14.58 25.40 -5.43
CA GLY A 356 15.60 24.40 -5.14
C GLY A 356 15.48 23.70 -3.77
N ALA A 357 14.60 24.16 -2.87
CA ALA A 357 14.34 23.49 -1.60
C ALA A 357 13.56 22.15 -1.75
N ILE A 358 13.26 21.74 -2.98
CA ILE A 358 12.74 20.41 -3.33
C ILE A 358 13.83 19.32 -3.23
N LYS A 359 15.13 19.71 -3.25
CA LYS A 359 16.26 18.78 -3.21
C LYS A 359 16.39 18.13 -1.84
N ASN A 360 16.63 16.81 -1.84
CA ASN A 360 16.95 16.03 -0.63
C ASN A 360 18.47 15.86 -0.49
N GLY A 361 19.10 15.11 -1.39
CA GLY A 361 20.54 14.89 -1.44
C GLY A 361 21.11 13.89 -0.41
N ASN A 362 20.30 13.43 0.55
CA ASN A 362 20.72 12.45 1.55
C ASN A 362 20.75 11.03 0.96
N SER A 363 21.50 10.16 1.64
CA SER A 363 21.56 8.73 1.29
C SER A 363 20.82 7.89 2.33
N TYR A 364 20.00 6.95 1.84
CA TYR A 364 19.26 5.97 2.63
C TYR A 364 19.60 4.58 2.10
N TYR A 365 19.98 3.65 2.96
CA TYR A 365 20.45 2.31 2.56
C TYR A 365 21.61 2.36 1.56
N GLY A 366 22.45 3.41 1.62
CA GLY A 366 23.54 3.63 0.67
C GLY A 366 23.10 4.20 -0.70
N ILE A 367 21.82 4.55 -0.88
CA ILE A 367 21.25 5.07 -2.12
C ILE A 367 20.94 6.56 -1.93
N GLN A 368 21.54 7.43 -2.78
CA GLN A 368 21.28 8.86 -2.73
C GLN A 368 19.88 9.19 -3.28
N LEU A 369 19.08 9.93 -2.53
CA LEU A 369 17.79 10.43 -2.96
C LEU A 369 17.91 11.88 -3.47
N PRO A 370 17.66 12.17 -4.76
CA PRO A 370 17.80 13.53 -5.28
C PRO A 370 16.78 14.52 -4.72
N LEU A 371 15.51 14.14 -4.68
CA LEU A 371 14.37 15.02 -4.37
C LEU A 371 13.49 14.43 -3.26
N GLY A 372 12.69 15.30 -2.64
CA GLY A 372 11.59 14.91 -1.77
C GLY A 372 11.95 14.82 -0.30
N GLU A 373 11.08 14.18 0.46
CA GLU A 373 11.22 14.00 1.89
C GLU A 373 12.15 12.83 2.26
N ALA A 374 12.38 12.66 3.55
CA ALA A 374 13.19 11.55 4.05
C ALA A 374 12.61 10.20 3.58
N LEU A 375 13.51 9.32 3.07
CA LEU A 375 13.16 8.01 2.52
C LEU A 375 12.22 8.04 1.29
N GLY A 376 11.85 9.22 0.76
CA GLY A 376 11.15 9.41 -0.51
C GLY A 376 9.64 9.61 -0.42
N GLY A 377 8.97 9.12 0.61
CA GLY A 377 7.52 9.13 0.69
C GLY A 377 6.86 7.91 0.03
N PRO A 378 5.55 7.98 -0.29
CA PRO A 378 4.81 6.91 -0.96
C PRO A 378 5.19 6.79 -2.44
N LEU A 379 5.17 5.56 -2.98
CA LEU A 379 5.66 5.29 -4.34
C LEU A 379 4.79 5.87 -5.47
N PHE A 380 3.53 6.20 -5.23
CA PHE A 380 2.73 6.84 -6.29
C PHE A 380 3.31 8.18 -6.76
N PHE A 381 4.17 8.83 -5.96
CA PHE A 381 4.94 10.00 -6.39
C PHE A 381 5.80 9.75 -7.64
N GLU A 382 6.27 8.50 -7.79
CA GLU A 382 7.11 8.09 -8.92
C GLU A 382 6.31 7.46 -10.07
N HIS A 383 5.00 7.25 -9.89
CA HIS A 383 4.21 6.54 -10.87
C HIS A 383 3.30 7.47 -11.69
N TYR A 384 2.53 8.36 -11.04
CA TYR A 384 1.44 9.05 -11.71
C TYR A 384 1.90 10.02 -12.80
N SER A 385 2.84 10.92 -12.50
CA SER A 385 3.40 11.81 -13.51
C SER A 385 4.17 11.04 -14.59
N PHE A 386 4.87 9.98 -14.20
CA PHE A 386 5.71 9.20 -15.11
C PHE A 386 4.97 8.08 -15.85
N LEU A 387 3.66 8.03 -15.73
CA LEU A 387 2.85 7.20 -16.60
C LEU A 387 2.90 7.71 -18.06
N GLY A 388 2.88 9.03 -18.25
CA GLY A 388 3.00 9.70 -19.53
C GLY A 388 4.38 10.33 -19.79
N ILE A 389 4.94 11.02 -18.80
CA ILE A 389 6.27 11.63 -18.92
C ILE A 389 7.34 10.53 -18.83
N ASN A 390 8.21 10.46 -19.86
CA ASN A 390 9.32 9.51 -19.82
C ASN A 390 10.46 10.03 -18.95
N PRO A 391 10.82 9.39 -17.83
CA PRO A 391 11.92 9.84 -16.98
C PRO A 391 13.29 9.57 -17.57
N PHE A 392 13.42 8.65 -18.55
CA PHE A 392 14.69 8.27 -19.15
C PHE A 392 15.23 9.41 -20.04
N GLY A 393 16.26 10.06 -19.56
CA GLY A 393 16.86 11.23 -20.22
C GLY A 393 16.16 12.55 -19.91
N LEU A 394 15.23 12.55 -18.94
CA LEU A 394 14.60 13.76 -18.43
C LEU A 394 15.43 14.37 -17.30
N SER A 395 15.78 15.64 -17.42
CA SER A 395 16.47 16.39 -16.36
C SER A 395 16.18 17.88 -16.45
N ASP A 396 16.33 18.58 -15.34
CA ASP A 396 16.29 20.02 -15.22
C ASP A 396 17.41 20.53 -14.29
N THR A 397 17.31 21.77 -13.81
CA THR A 397 18.24 22.36 -12.84
C THR A 397 18.24 21.64 -11.49
N TYR A 398 17.19 20.92 -11.17
CA TYR A 398 16.97 20.36 -9.83
C TYR A 398 17.37 18.91 -9.73
N ALA A 399 17.10 18.08 -10.75
CA ALA A 399 17.39 16.66 -10.74
C ALA A 399 17.55 16.03 -12.13
N ASN A 400 18.14 14.82 -12.13
CA ASN A 400 17.93 13.80 -13.14
C ASN A 400 16.77 12.92 -12.68
N TYR A 401 15.67 12.91 -13.43
CA TYR A 401 14.42 12.24 -13.01
C TYR A 401 14.49 10.73 -13.14
N HIS A 402 15.30 10.18 -14.06
CA HIS A 402 15.58 8.74 -14.08
C HIS A 402 16.27 8.29 -12.79
N THR A 403 17.26 9.05 -12.33
CA THR A 403 17.92 8.76 -11.05
C THR A 403 16.94 8.85 -9.88
N GLN A 404 16.06 9.86 -9.89
CA GLN A 404 15.05 10.05 -8.85
C GLN A 404 14.13 8.83 -8.74
N VAL A 405 13.46 8.44 -9.84
CA VAL A 405 12.45 7.36 -9.81
C VAL A 405 13.06 6.00 -9.46
N VAL A 406 14.27 5.72 -9.98
CA VAL A 406 14.99 4.48 -9.67
C VAL A 406 15.41 4.44 -8.20
N ASN A 407 16.00 5.52 -7.70
CA ASN A 407 16.55 5.55 -6.35
C ASN A 407 15.45 5.52 -5.30
N HIS A 408 14.35 6.27 -5.48
CA HIS A 408 13.21 6.22 -4.57
C HIS A 408 12.58 4.82 -4.54
N SER A 409 12.35 4.19 -5.70
CA SER A 409 11.82 2.82 -5.76
C SER A 409 12.74 1.82 -5.05
N LYS A 410 14.05 1.95 -5.22
CA LYS A 410 15.04 1.11 -4.52
C LYS A 410 15.10 1.37 -3.01
N ILE A 411 14.91 2.61 -2.57
CA ILE A 411 14.85 2.94 -1.13
C ILE A 411 13.62 2.30 -0.49
N ASN A 412 12.46 2.37 -1.12
CA ASN A 412 11.24 1.72 -0.64
C ASN A 412 11.40 0.19 -0.56
N TYR A 413 11.98 -0.42 -1.59
CA TYR A 413 12.36 -1.84 -1.60
C TYR A 413 13.32 -2.18 -0.45
N ALA A 414 14.40 -1.40 -0.30
CA ALA A 414 15.42 -1.65 0.72
C ALA A 414 14.85 -1.52 2.15
N TYR A 415 13.95 -0.56 2.38
CA TYR A 415 13.23 -0.41 3.64
C TYR A 415 12.41 -1.66 3.98
N CYS A 416 11.61 -2.15 3.04
CA CYS A 416 10.81 -3.35 3.27
C CYS A 416 11.68 -4.61 3.46
N LYS A 417 12.80 -4.71 2.73
CA LYS A 417 13.76 -5.80 2.89
C LYS A 417 14.47 -5.76 4.25
N ASP A 418 14.91 -4.59 4.71
CA ASP A 418 15.52 -4.38 6.03
C ASP A 418 14.51 -4.59 7.17
N ASN A 419 13.25 -4.24 6.93
CA ASN A 419 12.12 -4.45 7.84
C ASN A 419 12.38 -3.93 9.26
N PRO A 420 12.69 -2.65 9.45
CA PRO A 420 13.07 -2.12 10.76
C PRO A 420 11.97 -2.22 11.81
N GLN A 421 10.70 -2.28 11.37
CA GLN A 421 9.53 -2.46 12.22
C GLN A 421 9.25 -3.94 12.58
N LYS A 422 9.98 -4.88 11.96
CA LYS A 422 9.82 -6.32 12.14
C LYS A 422 8.42 -6.85 11.82
N TYR A 423 7.73 -6.26 10.85
CA TYR A 423 6.44 -6.73 10.38
C TYR A 423 6.58 -8.08 9.67
N TYR A 424 5.73 -9.03 10.04
CA TYR A 424 5.71 -10.32 9.37
C TYR A 424 5.31 -10.16 7.89
N GLY A 425 6.10 -10.76 7.01
CA GLY A 425 5.88 -10.76 5.56
C GLY A 425 6.78 -9.80 4.80
N TYR A 426 7.23 -8.70 5.39
CA TYR A 426 8.15 -7.77 4.74
C TYR A 426 9.46 -8.46 4.38
N SER A 427 9.87 -8.35 3.13
CA SER A 427 11.08 -8.99 2.59
C SER A 427 11.42 -8.46 1.20
N GLU A 428 12.49 -8.95 0.60
CA GLU A 428 12.84 -8.74 -0.80
C GLU A 428 11.75 -9.19 -1.81
N ASN A 429 10.86 -10.10 -1.41
CA ASN A 429 9.76 -10.60 -2.23
C ASN A 429 8.41 -9.95 -1.90
N CYS A 430 8.32 -9.20 -0.80
CA CYS A 430 7.06 -8.62 -0.33
C CYS A 430 7.32 -7.17 0.13
N TRP A 431 7.16 -6.24 -0.80
CA TRP A 431 7.42 -4.82 -0.63
C TRP A 431 6.46 -3.97 -1.46
N GLY A 432 6.43 -2.68 -1.18
CA GLY A 432 5.66 -1.69 -1.92
C GLY A 432 4.76 -0.88 -1.01
N LEU A 433 5.26 0.29 -0.56
CA LEU A 433 4.51 1.24 0.26
C LEU A 433 4.03 2.39 -0.61
N THR A 434 2.73 2.56 -0.68
CA THR A 434 2.05 3.66 -1.37
C THR A 434 0.70 3.95 -0.71
N ALA A 435 -0.02 4.96 -1.19
CA ALA A 435 -1.38 5.20 -0.75
C ALA A 435 -2.27 3.99 -1.07
N SER A 436 -3.02 3.52 -0.10
CA SER A 436 -3.88 2.33 -0.23
C SER A 436 -4.85 2.20 0.93
N ASP A 437 -5.82 1.33 0.77
CA ASP A 437 -6.67 0.90 1.87
C ASP A 437 -5.84 0.22 2.97
N ILE A 438 -6.24 0.46 4.20
CA ILE A 438 -5.77 -0.24 5.39
C ILE A 438 -6.98 -0.84 6.10
N LYS A 439 -6.75 -1.66 7.13
CA LYS A 439 -7.83 -2.39 7.81
C LYS A 439 -8.99 -1.49 8.26
N ASP A 440 -8.70 -0.26 8.68
CA ASP A 440 -9.68 0.65 9.28
C ASP A 440 -9.70 2.02 8.56
N GLY A 441 -9.39 2.08 7.27
CA GLY A 441 -9.42 3.32 6.48
C GLY A 441 -8.53 3.31 5.25
N TYR A 442 -7.96 4.47 4.93
CA TYR A 442 -7.06 4.70 3.80
C TYR A 442 -5.86 5.55 4.27
N THR A 443 -4.65 5.26 3.80
CA THR A 443 -3.46 6.04 4.18
C THR A 443 -2.42 6.05 3.08
N ALA A 444 -1.65 7.14 2.99
CA ALA A 444 -0.46 7.22 2.15
C ALA A 444 0.72 6.54 2.87
N SER A 445 0.79 5.20 2.75
CA SER A 445 1.86 4.40 3.34
C SER A 445 3.20 4.73 2.69
N SER A 446 4.22 4.91 3.52
CA SER A 446 5.60 5.19 3.14
C SER A 446 6.56 4.68 4.22
N PRO A 447 7.87 4.66 4.00
CA PRO A 447 8.82 4.30 5.05
C PRO A 447 8.71 5.14 6.33
N THR A 448 8.22 6.39 6.23
CA THR A 448 7.98 7.29 7.37
C THR A 448 6.55 7.20 7.94
N ASN A 449 5.64 6.52 7.24
CA ASN A 449 4.24 6.30 7.64
C ASN A 449 3.85 4.84 7.37
N ASP A 450 4.58 3.91 8.00
CA ASP A 450 4.39 2.48 7.79
C ASP A 450 3.49 1.86 8.86
N GLN A 451 2.42 1.21 8.41
CA GLN A 451 1.44 0.54 9.26
C GLN A 451 1.30 -0.96 8.95
N SER A 452 2.31 -1.56 8.31
CA SER A 452 2.36 -2.96 7.87
C SER A 452 1.44 -3.33 6.70
N PHE A 453 1.08 -2.38 5.84
CA PHE A 453 0.27 -2.66 4.64
C PHE A 453 1.12 -2.54 3.38
N ILE A 454 1.06 -3.57 2.54
CA ILE A 454 1.71 -3.64 1.23
C ILE A 454 0.64 -3.49 0.16
N ALA A 455 0.88 -2.59 -0.80
CA ALA A 455 0.07 -2.47 -2.01
C ALA A 455 0.78 -3.16 -3.18
N PRO A 456 0.20 -4.20 -3.80
CA PRO A 456 0.81 -4.86 -4.95
C PRO A 456 1.14 -3.89 -6.09
N THR A 457 0.28 -2.89 -6.32
CA THR A 457 0.47 -1.85 -7.33
C THR A 457 1.80 -1.13 -7.16
N ALA A 458 2.23 -0.81 -5.94
CA ALA A 458 3.47 -0.07 -5.67
C ALA A 458 4.70 -0.78 -6.24
N ALA A 459 4.87 -2.06 -5.94
CA ALA A 459 5.98 -2.85 -6.45
C ALA A 459 5.87 -3.08 -7.98
N ILE A 460 4.66 -3.35 -8.49
CA ILE A 460 4.44 -3.66 -9.90
C ILE A 460 4.58 -2.42 -10.77
N CYS A 461 4.09 -1.25 -10.34
CA CYS A 461 4.27 0.01 -11.08
C CYS A 461 5.72 0.47 -11.13
N SER A 462 6.56 0.03 -10.19
CA SER A 462 7.99 0.29 -10.21
C SER A 462 8.77 -0.58 -11.22
N MET A 463 8.09 -1.46 -11.99
CA MET A 463 8.71 -2.37 -12.95
C MET A 463 9.69 -1.70 -13.95
N PRO A 464 9.43 -0.49 -14.50
CA PRO A 464 10.41 0.18 -15.36
C PRO A 464 11.67 0.63 -14.62
N PHE A 465 11.61 0.80 -13.30
CA PHE A 465 12.64 1.40 -12.46
C PHE A 465 13.45 0.34 -11.68
N THR A 466 12.78 -0.73 -11.27
CA THR A 466 13.33 -1.86 -10.49
C THR A 466 12.84 -3.19 -11.04
N PRO A 467 13.22 -3.55 -12.30
CA PRO A 467 12.59 -4.67 -13.01
C PRO A 467 12.79 -6.04 -12.34
N GLU A 468 13.91 -6.26 -11.69
CA GLU A 468 14.21 -7.52 -11.02
C GLU A 468 13.43 -7.64 -9.71
N GLU A 469 13.49 -6.62 -8.86
CA GLU A 469 12.80 -6.55 -7.58
C GLU A 469 11.27 -6.57 -7.76
N SER A 470 10.78 -5.83 -8.75
CA SER A 470 9.35 -5.80 -9.09
C SER A 470 8.85 -7.15 -9.61
N MET A 471 9.66 -7.86 -10.41
CA MET A 471 9.30 -9.19 -10.89
C MET A 471 9.34 -10.24 -9.77
N GLN A 472 10.27 -10.13 -8.82
CA GLN A 472 10.31 -10.99 -7.63
C GLN A 472 9.02 -10.79 -6.79
N ALA A 473 8.63 -9.54 -6.54
CA ALA A 473 7.39 -9.23 -5.84
C ALA A 473 6.16 -9.75 -6.59
N LEU A 474 6.07 -9.53 -7.91
CA LEU A 474 4.97 -10.04 -8.73
C LEU A 474 4.85 -11.57 -8.66
N ASN A 475 5.98 -12.30 -8.73
CA ASN A 475 5.98 -13.76 -8.59
C ASN A 475 5.48 -14.19 -7.21
N PHE A 476 5.90 -13.52 -6.14
CA PHE A 476 5.44 -13.82 -4.79
C PHE A 476 3.94 -13.53 -4.64
N PHE A 477 3.48 -12.39 -5.10
CA PHE A 477 2.08 -11.99 -5.04
C PHE A 477 1.18 -12.95 -5.82
N TYR A 478 1.58 -13.32 -7.03
CA TYR A 478 0.77 -14.20 -7.87
C TYR A 478 0.85 -15.67 -7.43
N TYR A 479 2.07 -16.22 -7.28
CA TYR A 479 2.22 -17.64 -7.03
C TYR A 479 2.03 -18.05 -5.57
N LYS A 480 2.35 -17.19 -4.60
CA LYS A 480 2.30 -17.56 -3.17
C LYS A 480 1.07 -17.00 -2.44
N LEU A 481 0.60 -15.83 -2.85
CA LEU A 481 -0.54 -15.15 -2.25
C LEU A 481 -1.76 -15.05 -3.17
N GLY A 482 -1.70 -15.62 -4.37
CA GLY A 482 -2.73 -15.42 -5.38
C GLY A 482 -4.13 -15.86 -4.95
N ASP A 483 -4.25 -16.89 -4.12
CA ASP A 483 -5.54 -17.32 -3.54
C ASP A 483 -6.16 -16.27 -2.60
N LYS A 484 -5.36 -15.33 -2.09
CA LYS A 484 -5.81 -14.23 -1.20
C LYS A 484 -6.02 -12.92 -1.95
N ILE A 485 -5.08 -12.53 -2.82
CA ILE A 485 -5.00 -11.16 -3.36
C ILE A 485 -5.21 -11.06 -4.88
N TRP A 486 -5.27 -12.18 -5.63
CA TRP A 486 -5.55 -12.19 -7.06
C TRP A 486 -7.00 -12.52 -7.32
N LYS A 487 -7.79 -11.54 -7.83
CA LYS A 487 -9.24 -11.65 -7.95
C LYS A 487 -9.73 -11.17 -9.33
N GLN A 488 -11.01 -10.82 -9.42
CA GLN A 488 -11.69 -10.54 -10.70
C GLN A 488 -11.10 -9.37 -11.51
N TYR A 489 -10.44 -8.41 -10.87
CA TYR A 489 -9.81 -7.25 -11.52
C TYR A 489 -8.29 -7.20 -11.31
N GLY A 490 -7.66 -8.34 -11.12
CA GLY A 490 -6.24 -8.45 -10.84
C GLY A 490 -5.94 -8.46 -9.34
N PHE A 491 -4.86 -7.81 -8.93
CA PHE A 491 -4.51 -7.70 -7.53
C PHE A 491 -5.44 -6.73 -6.81
N VAL A 492 -5.84 -7.11 -5.59
CA VAL A 492 -6.56 -6.21 -4.68
C VAL A 492 -5.67 -5.03 -4.28
N ASP A 493 -6.28 -3.99 -3.74
CA ASP A 493 -5.63 -2.74 -3.41
C ASP A 493 -4.45 -2.91 -2.44
N ALA A 494 -4.66 -3.56 -1.32
CA ALA A 494 -3.62 -3.78 -0.32
C ALA A 494 -3.82 -5.06 0.51
N PHE A 495 -2.77 -5.45 1.24
CA PHE A 495 -2.82 -6.53 2.21
C PHE A 495 -1.81 -6.32 3.35
N SER A 496 -2.01 -7.03 4.46
CA SER A 496 -1.05 -7.13 5.56
C SER A 496 -0.94 -8.57 6.03
N LEU A 497 0.22 -9.19 5.84
CA LEU A 497 0.49 -10.52 6.39
C LEU A 497 0.64 -10.46 7.92
N ASP A 498 1.17 -9.35 8.43
CA ASP A 498 1.35 -9.10 9.85
C ASP A 498 0.02 -9.04 10.63
N LYS A 499 -1.03 -8.48 10.00
CA LYS A 499 -2.38 -8.36 10.56
C LYS A 499 -3.35 -9.40 10.01
N ILE A 500 -2.91 -10.28 9.11
CA ILE A 500 -3.73 -11.26 8.38
C ILE A 500 -4.97 -10.55 7.79
N TRP A 501 -4.73 -9.51 7.02
CA TRP A 501 -5.78 -8.72 6.39
C TRP A 501 -5.53 -8.58 4.89
N PHE A 502 -6.59 -8.65 4.09
CA PHE A 502 -6.58 -8.57 2.64
C PHE A 502 -7.76 -7.71 2.21
N ALA A 503 -7.51 -6.69 1.40
CA ALA A 503 -8.57 -5.85 0.85
C ALA A 503 -9.48 -6.65 -0.11
N ASP A 504 -10.73 -6.20 -0.21
CA ASP A 504 -11.67 -6.63 -1.26
C ASP A 504 -11.88 -5.52 -2.31
N SER A 505 -11.20 -4.40 -2.14
CA SER A 505 -11.28 -3.22 -2.99
C SER A 505 -10.27 -3.26 -4.13
N PHE A 506 -10.63 -2.51 -5.17
CA PHE A 506 -9.81 -2.15 -6.33
C PHE A 506 -10.07 -0.67 -6.59
N LEU A 507 -9.03 0.13 -6.73
CA LEU A 507 -9.10 1.57 -6.93
C LEU A 507 -8.60 1.93 -8.33
N ALA A 508 -9.26 2.87 -9.00
CA ALA A 508 -8.88 3.29 -10.35
C ALA A 508 -7.44 3.83 -10.40
N ILE A 509 -7.05 4.59 -9.35
CA ILE A 509 -5.73 5.22 -9.27
C ILE A 509 -4.58 4.21 -9.10
N ASP A 510 -4.88 2.97 -8.68
CA ASP A 510 -3.90 1.90 -8.54
C ASP A 510 -3.89 0.96 -9.74
N GLN A 511 -5.09 0.64 -10.26
CA GLN A 511 -5.23 -0.30 -11.37
C GLN A 511 -4.69 0.28 -12.69
N GLY A 512 -4.89 1.57 -12.94
CA GLY A 512 -4.45 2.21 -14.19
C GLY A 512 -2.93 2.27 -14.34
N PRO A 513 -2.20 2.82 -13.37
CA PRO A 513 -0.75 2.82 -13.39
C PRO A 513 -0.14 1.42 -13.53
N GLN A 514 -0.72 0.39 -12.90
CA GLN A 514 -0.24 -0.98 -13.04
C GLN A 514 -0.24 -1.46 -14.50
N ILE A 515 -1.32 -1.20 -15.24
CA ILE A 515 -1.40 -1.54 -16.67
C ILE A 515 -0.36 -0.77 -17.48
N GLY A 516 -0.31 0.55 -17.26
CA GLY A 516 0.53 1.47 -18.04
C GLY A 516 2.02 1.29 -17.79
N MET A 517 2.43 1.11 -16.52
CA MET A 517 3.85 0.94 -16.19
C MET A 517 4.40 -0.41 -16.65
N ILE A 518 3.60 -1.48 -16.61
CA ILE A 518 3.98 -2.74 -17.26
C ILE A 518 4.20 -2.52 -18.75
N GLU A 519 3.33 -1.77 -19.44
CA GLU A 519 3.49 -1.51 -20.87
C GLU A 519 4.71 -0.62 -21.16
N ASN A 520 4.94 0.39 -20.35
CA ASN A 520 6.12 1.24 -20.46
C ASN A 520 7.41 0.44 -20.28
N TYR A 521 7.45 -0.50 -19.33
CA TYR A 521 8.56 -1.44 -19.18
C TYR A 521 8.76 -2.31 -20.42
N ARG A 522 7.68 -2.82 -21.03
CA ARG A 522 7.74 -3.75 -22.17
C ARG A 522 8.09 -3.05 -23.48
N THR A 523 7.55 -1.86 -23.74
CA THR A 523 7.59 -1.23 -25.09
C THR A 523 7.81 0.28 -25.07
N GLY A 524 7.61 0.96 -23.95
CA GLY A 524 7.61 2.42 -23.87
C GLY A 524 6.40 3.08 -24.56
N LEU A 525 5.32 2.34 -24.84
CA LEU A 525 4.19 2.80 -25.66
C LEU A 525 3.60 4.12 -25.16
N LEU A 526 3.26 4.21 -23.89
CA LEU A 526 2.59 5.41 -23.36
C LEU A 526 3.53 6.60 -23.32
N TRP A 527 4.81 6.37 -22.99
CA TRP A 527 5.84 7.41 -23.06
C TRP A 527 6.00 7.95 -24.49
N LYS A 528 6.09 7.08 -25.50
CA LYS A 528 6.19 7.50 -26.90
C LYS A 528 4.99 8.36 -27.31
N LEU A 529 3.79 7.93 -26.93
CA LEU A 529 2.57 8.64 -27.30
C LEU A 529 2.49 10.01 -26.60
N PHE A 530 2.62 10.07 -25.29
CA PHE A 530 2.48 11.32 -24.56
C PHE A 530 3.59 12.32 -24.88
N MET A 531 4.84 11.85 -24.92
CA MET A 531 5.99 12.70 -25.26
C MET A 531 6.02 13.15 -26.73
N SER A 532 5.22 12.56 -27.63
CA SER A 532 5.06 13.02 -29.01
C SER A 532 4.11 14.21 -29.14
N CYS A 533 3.39 14.61 -28.08
CA CYS A 533 2.53 15.80 -28.12
C CYS A 533 3.38 17.08 -28.28
N PRO A 534 3.21 17.87 -29.34
CA PRO A 534 4.04 19.07 -29.57
C PRO A 534 3.93 20.09 -28.43
N GLU A 535 2.73 20.24 -27.84
CA GLU A 535 2.49 21.14 -26.71
C GLU A 535 3.21 20.66 -25.43
N VAL A 536 3.30 19.36 -25.19
CA VAL A 536 4.03 18.79 -24.05
C VAL A 536 5.54 19.04 -24.21
N GLN A 537 6.07 18.87 -25.42
CA GLN A 537 7.46 19.19 -25.73
C GLN A 537 7.76 20.68 -25.50
N ALA A 538 6.87 21.55 -25.97
CA ALA A 538 7.00 23.00 -25.75
C ALA A 538 6.93 23.35 -24.26
N GLY A 539 6.02 22.75 -23.50
CA GLY A 539 5.88 22.97 -22.07
C GLY A 539 7.11 22.53 -21.29
N LEU A 540 7.63 21.32 -21.55
CA LEU A 540 8.86 20.82 -20.94
C LEU A 540 10.05 21.77 -21.25
N THR A 541 10.20 22.19 -22.50
CA THR A 541 11.24 23.14 -22.91
C THR A 541 11.08 24.48 -22.18
N LYS A 542 9.85 25.01 -22.09
CA LYS A 542 9.52 26.25 -21.38
C LYS A 542 9.90 26.19 -19.90
N LEU A 543 9.68 25.05 -19.25
CA LEU A 543 10.07 24.84 -17.85
C LEU A 543 11.57 24.58 -17.66
N GLY A 544 12.33 24.42 -18.74
CA GLY A 544 13.79 24.23 -18.72
C GLY A 544 14.20 22.76 -18.57
N PHE A 545 13.32 21.83 -18.92
CA PHE A 545 13.69 20.41 -18.99
C PHE A 545 14.49 20.11 -20.26
N THR A 546 15.44 19.19 -20.11
CA THR A 546 16.01 18.42 -21.21
C THR A 546 15.38 17.04 -21.21
N TYR A 547 15.08 16.49 -22.38
CA TYR A 547 14.43 15.18 -22.53
C TYR A 547 14.86 14.51 -23.84
N LYS A 548 14.62 13.20 -23.92
CA LYS A 548 14.84 12.43 -25.16
C LYS A 548 13.50 11.93 -25.69
N LEU A 549 13.27 12.08 -26.98
CA LEU A 549 12.21 11.34 -27.68
C LEU A 549 12.71 9.94 -27.98
N GLN A 550 11.85 8.93 -27.82
CA GLN A 550 12.15 7.51 -28.11
C GLN A 550 11.71 7.13 -29.53
#